data_23282c3f893acef4c5dec5169d434be5
#
_entry.id   23282c3f893acef4c5dec5169d434be5
#
_cell.length_a   1.000
_cell.length_b   1.000
_cell.length_c   1.000
_cell.angle_alpha   90.00
_cell.angle_beta   90.00
_cell.angle_gamma   90.00
#
_symmetry.space_group_name_H-M   'P 1'
#
loop_
_entity.id
_entity.type
_entity.pdbx_description
1 polymer ?
#
loop_
_entity_poly.entity_id
_entity_poly.type
_entity_poly.pdbx_seq_one_letter_code
_entity_poly.pdbx_strand_id
1 'polypeptide(L)'
;MSDDSLMRLLWLVEAGADEAVGEAPINRFQAKAAISSTQTSPSPLAGAIDANARARSHWEGGESRVRTPPPPSGFAARPLPLREGERKTEAQRESVRPTSVLNPHAHDNDHIGRALEIANACSSLAELKAALEAFEGCALKQLANTTVFADGNPDTRIMFIGEAPGYEEDKTGLPFVGRAGKLLDKMLASIELDRTSAYITNVLPWRPPDNRNPDLTEVAKCIPFLRRHIELHAPEVMVLLGGSPLRHVLGKTEGILQSRGKWLQYHVNGRMVPVMPTLHPAYLLRQPGHKKLAWRDLLAIKDKLQRNHGLAG
;
A
#
# COMPACT_ATOMS: atom_id res chain seq x y z
N MET A 1 33.24 -4.24 17.17
CA MET A 1 32.18 -3.93 16.21
C MET A 1 31.21 -3.00 16.91
N SER A 2 30.87 -1.87 16.33
CA SER A 2 29.88 -0.97 16.91
C SER A 2 28.51 -1.66 16.91
N ASP A 3 27.67 -1.32 17.88
CA ASP A 3 26.29 -1.86 18.02
C ASP A 3 25.47 -1.63 16.74
N ASP A 4 25.75 -0.55 16.02
CA ASP A 4 25.18 -0.19 14.71
C ASP A 4 25.53 -1.21 13.60
N SER A 5 26.77 -1.73 13.59
CA SER A 5 27.18 -2.75 12.61
C SER A 5 26.46 -4.08 12.84
N LEU A 6 26.19 -4.44 14.09
CA LEU A 6 25.45 -5.65 14.45
C LEU A 6 23.95 -5.53 14.04
N MET A 7 23.33 -4.39 14.27
CA MET A 7 21.95 -4.13 13.87
C MET A 7 21.77 -4.15 12.35
N ARG A 8 22.73 -3.61 11.60
CA ARG A 8 22.75 -3.68 10.12
C ARG A 8 22.92 -5.12 9.64
N LEU A 9 23.78 -5.92 10.27
CA LEU A 9 23.98 -7.32 9.94
C LEU A 9 22.73 -8.16 10.22
N LEU A 10 22.08 -7.96 11.37
CA LEU A 10 20.82 -8.63 11.73
C LEU A 10 19.70 -8.30 10.73
N TRP A 11 19.58 -7.03 10.34
CA TRP A 11 18.60 -6.63 9.33
C TRP A 11 18.88 -7.26 7.96
N LEU A 12 20.16 -7.34 7.54
CA LEU A 12 20.56 -7.98 6.29
C LEU A 12 20.26 -9.49 6.30
N VAL A 13 20.55 -10.19 7.40
CA VAL A 13 20.24 -11.61 7.56
C VAL A 13 18.72 -11.84 7.51
N GLU A 14 17.92 -11.05 8.22
CA GLU A 14 16.46 -11.11 8.12
C GLU A 14 15.94 -10.71 6.72
N ALA A 15 16.72 -9.90 5.99
CA ALA A 15 16.44 -9.55 4.61
C ALA A 15 16.72 -10.69 3.61
N GLY A 16 17.24 -11.84 4.09
CA GLY A 16 17.58 -12.99 3.25
C GLY A 16 19.00 -12.92 2.66
N ALA A 17 19.89 -12.11 3.25
CA ALA A 17 21.32 -12.16 2.95
C ALA A 17 21.94 -13.28 3.80
N ASP A 18 21.87 -14.50 3.30
CA ASP A 18 22.38 -15.74 3.93
C ASP A 18 23.80 -16.09 3.49
N GLU A 19 24.37 -15.33 2.56
CA GLU A 19 25.74 -15.49 2.08
C GLU A 19 26.56 -14.21 2.29
N ALA A 20 27.73 -14.33 2.88
CA ALA A 20 28.75 -13.26 2.88
C ALA A 20 29.28 -13.10 1.44
N VAL A 21 28.98 -11.96 0.83
CA VAL A 21 29.52 -11.61 -0.49
C VAL A 21 30.95 -11.12 -0.30
N GLY A 22 31.94 -11.90 -0.75
CA GLY A 22 33.33 -11.46 -0.80
C GLY A 22 33.53 -10.27 -1.74
N GLU A 23 34.64 -9.54 -1.56
CA GLU A 23 34.96 -8.34 -2.37
C GLU A 23 35.18 -8.63 -3.87
N ALA A 24 35.35 -9.91 -4.27
CA ALA A 24 35.45 -10.33 -5.65
C ALA A 24 34.18 -11.07 -6.10
N PRO A 25 33.69 -10.83 -7.33
CA PRO A 25 32.54 -11.53 -7.87
C PRO A 25 32.82 -13.02 -8.04
N ILE A 26 32.01 -13.89 -7.39
CA ILE A 26 32.09 -15.34 -7.53
C ILE A 26 31.45 -15.75 -8.86
N ASN A 27 32.24 -16.31 -9.79
CA ASN A 27 31.71 -16.89 -11.01
C ASN A 27 31.02 -18.22 -10.72
N ARG A 28 29.72 -18.22 -10.47
CA ARG A 28 28.92 -19.41 -10.14
C ARG A 28 28.86 -20.45 -11.28
N PHE A 29 29.24 -20.10 -12.50
CA PHE A 29 29.32 -21.06 -13.62
C PHE A 29 30.59 -21.90 -13.56
N GLN A 30 31.63 -21.45 -12.86
CA GLN A 30 32.87 -22.25 -12.64
C GLN A 30 32.87 -23.04 -11.33
N ALA A 31 32.03 -22.70 -10.36
CA ALA A 31 31.99 -23.39 -9.05
C ALA A 31 31.42 -24.81 -9.11
N LYS A 32 30.75 -25.21 -10.20
CA LYS A 32 30.17 -26.55 -10.36
C LYS A 32 31.20 -27.65 -10.72
N ALA A 33 32.43 -27.31 -11.03
CA ALA A 33 33.49 -28.24 -11.39
C ALA A 33 34.38 -28.69 -10.20
N ALA A 34 34.29 -28.04 -9.02
CA ALA A 34 35.20 -28.27 -7.89
C ALA A 34 34.66 -29.17 -6.76
N ILE A 35 33.41 -29.66 -6.85
CA ILE A 35 32.78 -30.48 -5.78
C ILE A 35 32.73 -32.00 -6.14
N SER A 36 33.60 -32.43 -7.04
CA SER A 36 33.66 -33.85 -7.43
C SER A 36 34.95 -34.54 -7.03
N SER A 37 35.44 -34.34 -5.80
CA SER A 37 36.49 -35.21 -5.25
C SER A 37 36.62 -35.14 -3.74
N THR A 38 35.70 -35.78 -3.03
CA THR A 38 36.02 -36.43 -1.76
C THR A 38 35.14 -37.68 -1.65
N GLN A 39 35.76 -38.77 -2.01
CA GLN A 39 35.28 -40.12 -1.74
C GLN A 39 35.30 -40.39 -0.24
N THR A 40 34.21 -40.89 0.29
CA THR A 40 34.22 -41.81 1.41
C THR A 40 33.20 -42.91 1.14
N SER A 41 33.74 -44.12 1.25
CA SER A 41 33.17 -45.42 0.89
C SER A 41 31.98 -45.87 1.74
N PRO A 42 31.23 -46.87 1.29
CA PRO A 42 29.92 -47.21 1.82
C PRO A 42 29.96 -48.31 2.86
N SER A 43 28.89 -48.41 3.65
CA SER A 43 28.57 -49.66 4.36
C SER A 43 27.12 -50.05 4.09
N PRO A 44 26.81 -51.33 3.96
CA PRO A 44 25.62 -51.83 3.29
C PRO A 44 24.53 -52.27 4.26
N LEU A 45 23.27 -52.10 3.89
CA LEU A 45 22.22 -53.02 4.30
C LEU A 45 21.09 -53.05 3.26
N ALA A 46 20.83 -54.30 2.90
CA ALA A 46 19.95 -54.76 1.83
C ALA A 46 18.45 -54.60 2.11
N GLY A 47 17.69 -54.63 1.05
CA GLY A 47 16.26 -54.90 1.13
C GLY A 47 15.47 -54.46 -0.12
N ALA A 48 15.42 -55.33 -1.08
CA ALA A 48 14.52 -55.47 -2.22
C ALA A 48 13.14 -54.78 -2.12
N ILE A 49 12.61 -54.25 -3.21
CA ILE A 49 11.60 -54.93 -4.05
C ILE A 49 11.43 -54.17 -5.36
N ASP A 50 11.38 -54.96 -6.41
CA ASP A 50 11.21 -54.70 -7.83
C ASP A 50 9.76 -54.33 -8.19
N ALA A 51 9.58 -53.64 -9.30
CA ALA A 51 8.51 -53.67 -10.28
C ALA A 51 7.90 -52.28 -10.59
N ASN A 52 8.16 -51.66 -11.67
CA ASN A 52 7.51 -51.90 -12.94
C ASN A 52 8.00 -50.93 -14.01
N ALA A 53 8.48 -51.52 -15.07
CA ALA A 53 8.85 -50.82 -16.30
C ALA A 53 7.63 -50.57 -17.21
N ARG A 54 7.84 -49.65 -18.13
CA ARG A 54 7.08 -49.38 -19.36
C ARG A 54 6.03 -48.26 -19.30
N ALA A 55 6.34 -47.12 -19.88
CA ALA A 55 5.85 -46.77 -21.20
C ALA A 55 6.50 -45.47 -21.72
N ARG A 56 7.33 -45.63 -22.75
CA ARG A 56 7.69 -44.54 -23.67
C ARG A 56 6.56 -44.41 -24.70
N SER A 57 6.10 -43.20 -24.96
CA SER A 57 5.55 -42.85 -26.27
C SER A 57 5.69 -41.34 -26.48
N HIS A 58 6.59 -41.03 -27.35
CA HIS A 58 6.53 -40.15 -28.52
C HIS A 58 5.31 -39.24 -28.59
N TRP A 59 5.56 -37.89 -28.58
CA TRP A 59 4.67 -36.93 -29.20
C TRP A 59 5.51 -35.92 -29.96
N GLU A 60 5.52 -36.11 -31.29
CA GLU A 60 5.94 -35.12 -32.28
C GLU A 60 4.83 -34.10 -32.52
N GLY A 61 5.24 -32.98 -32.99
CA GLY A 61 4.58 -31.75 -33.29
C GLY A 61 3.18 -31.77 -33.92
N GLY A 62 2.44 -30.75 -33.60
CA GLY A 62 1.19 -30.42 -34.25
C GLY A 62 0.80 -28.97 -33.92
N GLU A 63 1.11 -28.05 -34.83
CA GLU A 63 0.52 -26.72 -34.87
C GLU A 63 -1.00 -26.83 -35.02
N SER A 64 -1.77 -26.43 -34.02
CA SER A 64 -3.22 -26.26 -34.19
C SER A 64 -3.61 -24.78 -34.04
N ARG A 65 -3.89 -24.21 -35.20
CA ARG A 65 -4.58 -22.93 -35.36
C ARG A 65 -5.93 -22.99 -34.68
N VAL A 66 -6.13 -22.19 -33.64
CA VAL A 66 -7.44 -21.96 -33.02
C VAL A 66 -8.28 -21.15 -34.01
N ARG A 67 -9.28 -21.78 -34.61
CA ARG A 67 -10.35 -21.14 -35.37
C ARG A 67 -11.40 -20.61 -34.39
N THR A 68 -11.59 -19.30 -34.38
CA THR A 68 -12.75 -18.65 -33.74
C THR A 68 -14.01 -18.93 -34.58
N PRO A 69 -15.14 -19.31 -33.95
CA PRO A 69 -16.42 -19.45 -34.67
C PRO A 69 -17.01 -18.06 -34.97
N PRO A 70 -17.73 -17.92 -36.13
CA PRO A 70 -18.41 -16.68 -36.49
C PRO A 70 -19.66 -16.46 -35.62
N PRO A 71 -20.12 -15.20 -35.46
CA PRO A 71 -21.32 -14.88 -34.70
C PRO A 71 -22.59 -15.35 -35.44
N PRO A 72 -23.67 -15.74 -34.72
CA PRO A 72 -24.91 -16.15 -35.38
C PRO A 72 -25.61 -14.94 -35.99
N SER A 73 -25.93 -15.09 -37.26
CA SER A 73 -26.71 -14.16 -38.06
C SER A 73 -28.20 -14.23 -37.71
N GLY A 74 -28.81 -13.08 -37.47
CA GLY A 74 -30.12 -12.74 -37.90
C GLY A 74 -31.32 -13.34 -37.13
N PHE A 75 -31.89 -12.56 -36.21
CA PHE A 75 -33.32 -12.57 -35.96
C PHE A 75 -33.91 -11.20 -36.33
N ALA A 76 -34.53 -11.16 -37.49
CA ALA A 76 -35.38 -10.07 -37.89
C ALA A 76 -36.65 -10.07 -37.01
N ALA A 77 -36.83 -9.01 -36.23
CA ALA A 77 -38.05 -8.80 -35.48
C ALA A 77 -39.23 -8.50 -36.45
N ARG A 78 -40.25 -9.36 -36.47
CA ARG A 78 -41.53 -9.09 -37.11
C ARG A 78 -42.32 -8.07 -36.27
N PRO A 79 -42.91 -7.03 -36.88
CA PRO A 79 -43.81 -6.13 -36.16
C PRO A 79 -45.14 -6.83 -35.84
N LEU A 80 -45.58 -6.70 -34.59
CA LEU A 80 -46.90 -7.11 -34.12
C LEU A 80 -47.97 -6.10 -34.60
N PRO A 81 -49.19 -6.54 -34.92
CA PRO A 81 -50.25 -5.68 -35.39
C PRO A 81 -50.80 -4.81 -34.25
N LEU A 82 -51.05 -3.54 -34.58
CA LEU A 82 -51.74 -2.56 -33.75
C LEU A 82 -53.21 -3.02 -33.53
N ARG A 83 -53.60 -3.19 -32.28
CA ARG A 83 -55.00 -3.28 -31.90
C ARG A 83 -55.55 -1.86 -31.76
N GLU A 84 -56.55 -1.56 -32.60
CA GLU A 84 -57.42 -0.40 -32.49
C GLU A 84 -58.33 -0.54 -31.28
N GLY A 85 -58.55 0.55 -30.58
CA GLY A 85 -59.72 0.76 -29.72
C GLY A 85 -59.43 0.80 -28.23
N GLU A 86 -59.15 2.05 -27.74
CA GLU A 86 -59.83 2.60 -26.57
C GLU A 86 -59.41 4.06 -26.37
N ARG A 87 -60.32 4.97 -26.84
CA ARG A 87 -60.26 6.38 -26.42
C ARG A 87 -60.66 6.44 -24.95
N LYS A 88 -59.71 6.69 -24.06
CA LYS A 88 -60.00 7.13 -22.70
C LYS A 88 -59.70 8.63 -22.56
N THR A 89 -60.72 9.29 -22.11
CA THR A 89 -60.94 10.69 -21.77
C THR A 89 -59.74 11.34 -21.04
N GLU A 90 -59.52 12.57 -21.48
CA GLU A 90 -58.61 13.59 -21.05
C GLU A 90 -59.07 14.26 -19.72
N ALA A 91 -59.05 13.51 -18.61
CA ALA A 91 -59.42 14.06 -17.31
C ALA A 91 -58.85 13.27 -16.15
N GLN A 92 -57.52 13.01 -16.15
CA GLN A 92 -56.76 12.60 -14.97
C GLN A 92 -55.28 12.73 -15.28
N ARG A 93 -54.76 13.91 -15.61
CA ARG A 93 -53.36 14.27 -15.39
C ARG A 93 -53.20 14.69 -13.95
N GLU A 94 -53.24 13.76 -13.05
CA GLU A 94 -52.75 13.92 -11.72
C GLU A 94 -51.24 14.16 -11.84
N SER A 95 -50.82 15.34 -11.36
CA SER A 95 -49.44 15.79 -11.36
C SER A 95 -48.57 14.79 -10.57
N VAL A 96 -47.96 13.83 -11.24
CA VAL A 96 -46.82 13.11 -10.68
C VAL A 96 -45.72 14.13 -10.51
N ARG A 97 -45.59 14.64 -9.29
CA ARG A 97 -44.38 15.37 -8.88
C ARG A 97 -43.18 14.46 -9.19
N PRO A 98 -42.14 14.96 -9.87
CA PRO A 98 -40.94 14.15 -10.06
C PRO A 98 -40.41 13.82 -8.66
N THR A 99 -40.53 12.55 -8.27
CA THR A 99 -39.76 12.02 -7.16
C THR A 99 -38.33 12.34 -7.49
N SER A 100 -37.74 13.26 -6.77
CA SER A 100 -36.34 13.60 -6.79
C SER A 100 -35.59 12.27 -6.72
N VAL A 101 -35.01 11.85 -7.84
CA VAL A 101 -34.04 10.75 -7.88
C VAL A 101 -32.88 11.27 -7.02
N LEU A 102 -32.86 10.84 -5.76
CA LEU A 102 -31.77 11.10 -4.85
C LEU A 102 -30.51 10.56 -5.53
N ASN A 103 -29.70 11.48 -6.06
CA ASN A 103 -28.40 11.13 -6.63
C ASN A 103 -27.53 10.66 -5.46
N PRO A 104 -27.19 9.35 -5.35
CA PRO A 104 -26.41 8.85 -4.20
C PRO A 104 -25.06 9.53 -4.06
N HIS A 105 -24.53 10.10 -5.13
CA HIS A 105 -23.27 10.86 -5.12
C HIS A 105 -23.42 12.29 -4.58
N ALA A 106 -24.63 12.83 -4.44
CA ALA A 106 -24.84 14.17 -3.87
C ALA A 106 -24.47 14.20 -2.39
N HIS A 107 -24.81 13.16 -1.63
CA HIS A 107 -24.46 13.04 -0.21
C HIS A 107 -22.96 12.84 0.02
N ASP A 108 -22.26 12.13 -0.88
CA ASP A 108 -20.82 11.94 -0.76
C ASP A 108 -20.04 13.24 -0.96
N ASN A 109 -20.45 14.07 -1.94
CA ASN A 109 -19.85 15.38 -2.16
C ASN A 109 -20.06 16.33 -0.97
N ASP A 110 -21.23 16.28 -0.34
CA ASP A 110 -21.52 17.06 0.87
C ASP A 110 -20.60 16.65 2.04
N HIS A 111 -20.37 15.37 2.25
CA HIS A 111 -19.43 14.87 3.27
C HIS A 111 -17.97 15.24 2.99
N ILE A 112 -17.54 15.28 1.73
CA ILE A 112 -16.18 15.71 1.34
C ILE A 112 -16.01 17.21 1.60
N GLY A 113 -17.01 18.03 1.21
CA GLY A 113 -17.02 19.47 1.49
C GLY A 113 -16.95 19.77 2.98
N ARG A 114 -17.79 19.09 3.77
CA ARG A 114 -17.79 19.22 5.23
C ARG A 114 -16.47 18.75 5.88
N ALA A 115 -15.86 17.66 5.39
CA ALA A 115 -14.55 17.22 5.85
C ALA A 115 -13.47 18.29 5.61
N LEU A 116 -13.51 18.97 4.46
CA LEU A 116 -12.58 20.05 4.13
C LEU A 116 -12.77 21.26 5.05
N GLU A 117 -14.01 21.68 5.29
CA GLU A 117 -14.33 22.80 6.18
C GLU A 117 -13.85 22.51 7.61
N ILE A 118 -14.19 21.33 8.15
CA ILE A 118 -13.81 20.91 9.50
C ILE A 118 -12.27 20.84 9.63
N ALA A 119 -11.59 20.23 8.68
CA ALA A 119 -10.13 20.10 8.72
C ALA A 119 -9.45 21.47 8.67
N ASN A 120 -9.90 22.37 7.79
CA ASN A 120 -9.33 23.71 7.64
C ASN A 120 -9.54 24.60 8.89
N ALA A 121 -10.60 24.38 9.65
CA ALA A 121 -10.87 25.11 10.89
C ALA A 121 -9.92 24.76 12.03
N CYS A 122 -9.23 23.60 11.97
CA CYS A 122 -8.31 23.15 13.02
C CYS A 122 -6.97 23.90 12.91
N SER A 123 -6.45 24.39 14.04
CA SER A 123 -5.18 25.12 14.16
C SER A 123 -4.07 24.30 14.80
N SER A 124 -4.39 23.14 15.36
CA SER A 124 -3.45 22.24 16.03
C SER A 124 -3.73 20.77 15.71
N LEU A 125 -2.73 19.89 15.91
CA LEU A 125 -2.89 18.44 15.77
C LEU A 125 -3.92 17.89 16.76
N ALA A 126 -4.02 18.45 17.95
CA ALA A 126 -5.01 18.04 18.96
C ALA A 126 -6.44 18.36 18.51
N GLU A 127 -6.68 19.59 17.99
CA GLU A 127 -7.96 19.97 17.42
C GLU A 127 -8.34 19.10 16.21
N LEU A 128 -7.36 18.83 15.33
CA LEU A 128 -7.58 17.98 14.16
C LEU A 128 -7.95 16.54 14.56
N LYS A 129 -7.29 15.99 15.58
CA LYS A 129 -7.62 14.66 16.12
C LYS A 129 -9.06 14.65 16.66
N ALA A 130 -9.42 15.62 17.51
CA ALA A 130 -10.76 15.70 18.08
C ALA A 130 -11.84 15.89 16.99
N ALA A 131 -11.57 16.73 15.99
CA ALA A 131 -12.47 16.94 14.86
C ALA A 131 -12.64 15.67 14.01
N LEU A 132 -11.58 14.93 13.76
CA LEU A 132 -11.62 13.66 13.05
C LEU A 132 -12.42 12.60 13.85
N GLU A 133 -12.21 12.52 15.16
CA GLU A 133 -12.96 11.63 16.06
C GLU A 133 -14.46 11.99 16.10
N ALA A 134 -14.83 13.26 15.94
CA ALA A 134 -16.21 13.72 15.85
C ALA A 134 -16.84 13.57 14.46
N PHE A 135 -16.05 13.38 13.40
CA PHE A 135 -16.54 13.35 12.02
C PHE A 135 -17.30 12.05 11.71
N GLU A 136 -18.59 12.19 11.31
CA GLU A 136 -19.50 11.06 11.01
C GLU A 136 -19.70 10.81 9.50
N GLY A 137 -18.99 11.56 8.63
CA GLY A 137 -19.20 11.51 7.18
C GLY A 137 -18.61 10.28 6.48
N CYS A 138 -17.82 9.44 7.17
CA CYS A 138 -17.19 8.25 6.60
C CYS A 138 -17.74 6.98 7.26
N ALA A 139 -18.27 6.06 6.45
CA ALA A 139 -18.83 4.79 6.93
C ALA A 139 -17.80 3.90 7.64
N LEU A 140 -16.50 4.02 7.28
CA LEU A 140 -15.44 3.24 7.94
C LEU A 140 -15.38 3.51 9.45
N LYS A 141 -15.72 4.72 9.90
CA LYS A 141 -15.73 5.06 11.32
C LYS A 141 -16.68 4.18 12.13
N GLN A 142 -17.87 3.88 11.57
CA GLN A 142 -18.88 3.07 12.24
C GLN A 142 -18.50 1.57 12.28
N LEU A 143 -17.55 1.15 11.41
CA LEU A 143 -17.10 -0.23 11.30
C LEU A 143 -15.79 -0.49 12.04
N ALA A 144 -15.04 0.55 12.37
CA ALA A 144 -13.79 0.49 13.11
C ALA A 144 -14.03 0.56 14.64
N ASN A 145 -13.12 -0.05 15.40
CA ASN A 145 -13.18 0.02 16.86
C ASN A 145 -12.62 1.33 17.39
N THR A 146 -11.57 1.86 16.75
CA THR A 146 -10.89 3.09 17.19
C THR A 146 -10.51 3.97 15.99
N THR A 147 -10.29 5.26 16.29
CA THR A 147 -9.62 6.18 15.34
C THR A 147 -8.11 6.08 15.53
N VAL A 148 -7.40 5.66 14.49
CA VAL A 148 -5.93 5.59 14.47
C VAL A 148 -5.40 6.88 13.85
N PHE A 149 -5.05 7.85 14.69
CA PHE A 149 -4.63 9.19 14.24
C PHE A 149 -3.15 9.23 13.85
N ALA A 150 -2.28 9.06 14.81
CA ALA A 150 -0.84 9.06 14.64
C ALA A 150 -0.13 8.44 15.83
N ASP A 151 1.17 8.18 15.67
CA ASP A 151 2.10 7.77 16.71
C ASP A 151 3.47 8.40 16.47
N GLY A 152 4.28 8.44 17.51
CA GLY A 152 5.60 9.05 17.46
C GLY A 152 5.61 10.50 17.96
N ASN A 153 6.69 11.20 17.68
CA ASN A 153 6.90 12.54 18.19
C ASN A 153 6.44 13.59 17.15
N PRO A 154 5.44 14.44 17.46
CA PRO A 154 4.92 15.44 16.55
C PRO A 154 5.90 16.59 16.24
N ASP A 155 6.95 16.76 17.05
CA ASP A 155 7.97 17.81 16.87
C ASP A 155 9.12 17.36 15.96
N THR A 156 9.02 16.17 15.37
CA THR A 156 10.05 15.65 14.46
C THR A 156 9.94 16.22 13.05
N ARG A 157 11.02 16.12 12.31
CA ARG A 157 11.11 16.64 10.94
C ARG A 157 10.70 15.66 9.85
N ILE A 158 10.50 14.38 10.20
CA ILE A 158 10.19 13.33 9.25
C ILE A 158 8.82 12.69 9.56
N MET A 159 8.01 12.56 8.51
CA MET A 159 6.67 11.97 8.58
C MET A 159 6.57 10.74 7.68
N PHE A 160 6.16 9.62 8.25
CA PHE A 160 5.86 8.38 7.54
C PHE A 160 4.35 8.23 7.37
N ILE A 161 3.90 7.95 6.14
CA ILE A 161 2.48 7.84 5.81
C ILE A 161 2.21 6.48 5.19
N GLY A 162 1.42 5.65 5.87
CA GLY A 162 0.91 4.37 5.39
C GLY A 162 -0.47 4.48 4.75
N GLU A 163 -1.10 3.35 4.46
CA GLU A 163 -2.40 3.28 3.79
C GLU A 163 -3.57 3.37 4.78
N ALA A 164 -3.70 2.41 5.66
CA ALA A 164 -4.81 2.27 6.60
C ALA A 164 -4.40 1.40 7.80
N PRO A 165 -5.13 1.49 8.91
CA PRO A 165 -4.93 0.59 10.06
C PRO A 165 -5.26 -0.86 9.70
N GLY A 166 -4.49 -1.79 10.27
CA GLY A 166 -4.83 -3.21 10.34
C GLY A 166 -5.59 -3.55 11.63
N TYR A 167 -5.74 -4.86 11.89
CA TYR A 167 -6.49 -5.35 13.05
C TYR A 167 -5.90 -4.91 14.40
N GLU A 168 -4.57 -5.00 14.56
CA GLU A 168 -3.92 -4.63 15.81
C GLU A 168 -3.94 -3.11 16.03
N GLU A 169 -3.81 -2.34 14.97
CA GLU A 169 -3.90 -0.89 14.98
C GLU A 169 -5.29 -0.42 15.38
N ASP A 170 -6.34 -1.02 14.81
CA ASP A 170 -7.74 -0.73 15.11
C ASP A 170 -8.10 -1.04 16.56
N LYS A 171 -7.40 -1.99 17.19
CA LYS A 171 -7.60 -2.40 18.57
C LYS A 171 -6.92 -1.46 19.56
N THR A 172 -5.74 -0.92 19.18
CA THR A 172 -4.90 -0.12 20.07
C THR A 172 -5.03 1.39 19.86
N GLY A 173 -5.57 1.82 18.71
CA GLY A 173 -5.62 3.22 18.31
C GLY A 173 -4.28 3.81 17.84
N LEU A 174 -3.24 2.98 17.67
CA LEU A 174 -1.91 3.40 17.26
C LEU A 174 -1.54 2.82 15.88
N PRO A 175 -0.92 3.59 14.97
CA PRO A 175 -0.50 3.10 13.66
C PRO A 175 0.73 2.19 13.77
N PHE A 176 0.78 1.18 12.88
CA PHE A 176 1.93 0.29 12.72
C PHE A 176 2.37 -0.42 14.01
N VAL A 177 1.46 -1.03 14.74
CA VAL A 177 1.76 -1.85 15.95
C VAL A 177 1.77 -3.35 15.67
N GLY A 178 1.14 -3.80 14.58
CA GLY A 178 1.12 -5.19 14.15
C GLY A 178 2.45 -5.66 13.53
N ARG A 179 2.43 -6.81 12.86
CA ARG A 179 3.63 -7.41 12.23
C ARG A 179 4.32 -6.46 11.24
N ALA A 180 3.56 -5.71 10.46
CA ALA A 180 4.09 -4.70 9.54
C ALA A 180 4.77 -3.55 10.29
N GLY A 181 4.19 -3.13 11.41
CA GLY A 181 4.74 -2.10 12.27
C GLY A 181 6.05 -2.51 12.93
N LYS A 182 6.14 -3.74 13.43
CA LYS A 182 7.39 -4.29 13.96
C LYS A 182 8.52 -4.31 12.92
N LEU A 183 8.19 -4.54 11.65
CA LEU A 183 9.17 -4.41 10.58
C LEU A 183 9.51 -2.93 10.32
N LEU A 184 8.53 -2.02 10.37
CA LEU A 184 8.81 -0.58 10.25
C LEU A 184 9.75 -0.11 11.36
N ASP A 185 9.55 -0.55 12.61
CA ASP A 185 10.44 -0.20 13.72
C ASP A 185 11.89 -0.64 13.44
N LYS A 186 12.10 -1.85 12.89
CA LYS A 186 13.42 -2.31 12.45
C LYS A 186 13.97 -1.48 11.28
N MET A 187 13.12 -1.09 10.36
CA MET A 187 13.51 -0.23 9.23
C MET A 187 13.95 1.16 9.74
N LEU A 188 13.25 1.74 10.69
CA LEU A 188 13.63 3.00 11.35
C LEU A 188 14.96 2.84 12.08
N ALA A 189 15.09 1.83 12.93
CA ALA A 189 16.32 1.56 13.69
C ALA A 189 17.54 1.38 12.77
N SER A 190 17.38 0.82 11.57
CA SER A 190 18.45 0.63 10.61
C SER A 190 19.04 1.94 10.05
N ILE A 191 18.32 3.05 10.19
CA ILE A 191 18.76 4.40 9.82
C ILE A 191 18.86 5.34 11.04
N GLU A 192 19.00 4.76 12.24
CA GLU A 192 19.17 5.49 13.50
C GLU A 192 17.96 6.36 13.88
N LEU A 193 16.77 5.92 13.47
CA LEU A 193 15.49 6.50 13.87
C LEU A 193 14.71 5.51 14.74
N ASP A 194 13.77 6.05 15.51
CA ASP A 194 12.76 5.31 16.25
C ASP A 194 11.45 6.12 16.29
N ARG A 195 10.47 5.68 17.08
CA ARG A 195 9.19 6.41 17.22
C ARG A 195 9.33 7.73 17.98
N THR A 196 10.43 7.97 18.71
CA THR A 196 10.69 9.27 19.38
C THR A 196 11.30 10.29 18.41
N SER A 197 11.87 9.84 17.31
CA SER A 197 12.53 10.64 16.27
C SER A 197 11.79 10.64 14.92
N ALA A 198 10.63 9.99 14.83
CA ALA A 198 9.78 9.94 13.66
C ALA A 198 8.30 10.16 14.03
N TYR A 199 7.51 10.64 13.07
CA TYR A 199 6.07 10.77 13.18
C TYR A 199 5.37 9.89 12.15
N ILE A 200 4.38 9.11 12.56
CA ILE A 200 3.81 8.03 11.76
C ILE A 200 2.29 8.18 11.70
N THR A 201 1.71 8.13 10.51
CA THR A 201 0.26 8.14 10.30
C THR A 201 -0.14 7.31 9.08
N ASN A 202 -1.42 7.31 8.73
CA ASN A 202 -1.98 6.66 7.55
C ASN A 202 -2.84 7.62 6.72
N VAL A 203 -3.12 7.26 5.47
CA VAL A 203 -4.10 7.96 4.62
C VAL A 203 -5.50 7.87 5.23
N LEU A 204 -5.87 6.70 5.72
CA LEU A 204 -7.13 6.46 6.40
C LEU A 204 -6.92 6.28 7.90
N PRO A 205 -7.76 6.92 8.73
CA PRO A 205 -7.68 6.78 10.19
C PRO A 205 -8.50 5.60 10.73
N TRP A 206 -9.29 4.92 9.89
CA TRP A 206 -10.17 3.82 10.25
C TRP A 206 -9.88 2.58 9.42
N ARG A 207 -9.96 1.43 10.04
CA ARG A 207 -9.70 0.14 9.42
C ARG A 207 -10.83 -0.25 8.47
N PRO A 208 -10.55 -0.53 7.18
CA PRO A 208 -11.55 -1.15 6.30
C PRO A 208 -11.89 -2.58 6.74
N PRO A 209 -13.15 -3.01 6.64
CA PRO A 209 -13.55 -4.38 6.96
C PRO A 209 -12.66 -5.42 6.26
N ASP A 210 -12.30 -6.49 6.95
CA ASP A 210 -11.47 -7.59 6.46
C ASP A 210 -10.11 -7.15 5.85
N ASN A 211 -9.64 -5.95 6.22
CA ASN A 211 -8.46 -5.29 5.64
C ASN A 211 -8.53 -5.20 4.09
N ARG A 212 -9.74 -5.03 3.53
CA ARG A 212 -9.89 -4.79 2.09
C ARG A 212 -9.24 -3.48 1.68
N ASN A 213 -8.98 -3.32 0.40
CA ASN A 213 -8.59 -2.02 -0.11
C ASN A 213 -9.73 -1.01 0.10
N PRO A 214 -9.41 0.23 0.53
CA PRO A 214 -10.40 1.28 0.66
C PRO A 214 -10.94 1.68 -0.72
N ASP A 215 -12.20 2.09 -0.77
CA ASP A 215 -12.74 2.67 -1.99
C ASP A 215 -12.36 4.16 -2.14
N LEU A 216 -12.58 4.69 -3.35
CA LEU A 216 -12.20 6.07 -3.67
C LEU A 216 -13.00 7.10 -2.87
N THR A 217 -14.25 6.80 -2.51
CA THR A 217 -15.13 7.68 -1.75
C THR A 217 -14.70 7.74 -0.30
N GLU A 218 -14.35 6.60 0.31
CA GLU A 218 -13.78 6.53 1.66
C GLU A 218 -12.50 7.35 1.77
N VAL A 219 -11.60 7.19 0.80
CA VAL A 219 -10.35 7.96 0.74
C VAL A 219 -10.64 9.45 0.55
N ALA A 220 -11.54 9.82 -0.37
CA ALA A 220 -11.85 11.23 -0.64
C ALA A 220 -12.37 11.98 0.60
N LYS A 221 -13.12 11.30 1.48
CA LYS A 221 -13.61 11.84 2.74
C LYS A 221 -12.52 12.01 3.81
N CYS A 222 -11.44 11.24 3.74
CA CYS A 222 -10.33 11.29 4.71
C CYS A 222 -9.17 12.19 4.26
N ILE A 223 -8.98 12.39 2.96
CA ILE A 223 -7.88 13.20 2.40
C ILE A 223 -7.83 14.63 2.95
N PRO A 224 -8.94 15.36 3.16
CA PRO A 224 -8.89 16.69 3.75
C PRO A 224 -8.20 16.71 5.11
N PHE A 225 -8.51 15.75 5.97
CA PHE A 225 -7.87 15.62 7.28
C PHE A 225 -6.37 15.28 7.16
N LEU A 226 -5.99 14.38 6.26
CA LEU A 226 -4.58 14.06 6.05
C LEU A 226 -3.80 15.27 5.52
N ARG A 227 -4.34 16.04 4.59
CA ARG A 227 -3.69 17.27 4.09
C ARG A 227 -3.45 18.24 5.21
N ARG A 228 -4.49 18.50 6.03
CA ARG A 228 -4.36 19.38 7.18
C ARG A 228 -3.37 18.84 8.21
N HIS A 229 -3.34 17.53 8.40
CA HIS A 229 -2.36 16.85 9.26
C HIS A 229 -0.91 17.11 8.81
N ILE A 230 -0.64 16.99 7.52
CA ILE A 230 0.67 17.31 6.94
C ILE A 230 1.00 18.81 7.10
N GLU A 231 0.03 19.70 6.90
CA GLU A 231 0.22 21.16 7.07
C GLU A 231 0.56 21.53 8.51
N LEU A 232 -0.15 20.94 9.49
CA LEU A 232 0.05 21.23 10.91
C LEU A 232 1.35 20.63 11.45
N HIS A 233 1.69 19.41 11.03
CA HIS A 233 2.98 18.79 11.40
C HIS A 233 4.16 19.47 10.70
N ALA A 234 3.97 20.00 9.49
CA ALA A 234 4.95 20.72 8.69
C ALA A 234 6.30 19.98 8.51
N PRO A 235 6.32 18.72 8.04
CA PRO A 235 7.53 17.92 7.95
C PRO A 235 8.57 18.51 7.00
N GLU A 236 9.86 18.27 7.24
CA GLU A 236 10.95 18.58 6.29
C GLU A 236 11.16 17.46 5.27
N VAL A 237 10.80 16.24 5.63
CA VAL A 237 10.88 15.05 4.77
C VAL A 237 9.63 14.21 4.97
N MET A 238 9.05 13.73 3.88
CA MET A 238 7.94 12.77 3.92
C MET A 238 8.37 11.43 3.32
N VAL A 239 7.88 10.33 3.91
CA VAL A 239 8.10 8.98 3.40
C VAL A 239 6.73 8.32 3.18
N LEU A 240 6.44 7.91 1.95
CA LEU A 240 5.19 7.25 1.58
C LEU A 240 5.41 5.74 1.52
N LEU A 241 4.75 5.02 2.42
CA LEU A 241 4.86 3.57 2.56
C LEU A 241 3.86 2.86 1.65
N GLY A 242 4.27 2.57 0.42
CA GLY A 242 3.46 1.82 -0.56
C GLY A 242 2.74 2.66 -1.60
N GLY A 243 1.96 2.00 -2.46
CA GLY A 243 1.31 2.61 -3.61
C GLY A 243 0.08 3.45 -3.28
N SER A 244 -0.64 3.14 -2.20
CA SER A 244 -1.84 3.87 -1.78
C SER A 244 -1.49 5.31 -1.36
N PRO A 245 -0.56 5.57 -0.42
CA PRO A 245 -0.18 6.94 -0.10
C PRO A 245 0.49 7.67 -1.27
N LEU A 246 1.26 6.97 -2.12
CA LEU A 246 1.81 7.57 -3.34
C LEU A 246 0.71 8.15 -4.25
N ARG A 247 -0.36 7.39 -4.45
CA ARG A 247 -1.50 7.79 -5.29
C ARG A 247 -2.29 8.93 -4.66
N HIS A 248 -2.61 8.81 -3.38
CA HIS A 248 -3.57 9.73 -2.73
C HIS A 248 -2.95 11.03 -2.22
N VAL A 249 -1.66 11.02 -1.87
CA VAL A 249 -0.94 12.23 -1.45
C VAL A 249 -0.39 12.99 -2.66
N LEU A 250 0.22 12.28 -3.63
CA LEU A 250 0.90 12.91 -4.76
C LEU A 250 0.12 12.85 -6.08
N GLY A 251 -1.04 12.17 -6.11
CA GLY A 251 -1.81 12.00 -7.33
C GLY A 251 -1.12 11.15 -8.42
N LYS A 252 -0.10 10.35 -8.03
CA LYS A 252 0.66 9.54 -8.98
C LYS A 252 -0.06 8.25 -9.32
N THR A 253 -0.11 7.93 -10.61
CA THR A 253 -0.72 6.71 -11.14
C THR A 253 0.29 5.59 -11.37
N GLU A 254 1.57 5.93 -11.43
CA GLU A 254 2.66 4.96 -11.62
C GLU A 254 2.76 4.02 -10.42
N GLY A 255 3.12 2.76 -10.69
CA GLY A 255 3.28 1.74 -9.66
C GLY A 255 4.43 2.06 -8.70
N ILE A 256 4.31 1.59 -7.44
CA ILE A 256 5.30 1.85 -6.41
C ILE A 256 6.72 1.35 -6.79
N LEU A 257 6.83 0.24 -7.50
CA LEU A 257 8.13 -0.29 -7.95
C LEU A 257 8.86 0.63 -8.93
N GLN A 258 8.13 1.46 -9.67
CA GLN A 258 8.70 2.44 -10.59
C GLN A 258 9.04 3.77 -9.90
N SER A 259 8.27 4.14 -8.87
CA SER A 259 8.37 5.42 -8.18
C SER A 259 9.29 5.38 -6.95
N ARG A 260 9.44 4.19 -6.31
CA ARG A 260 10.27 4.05 -5.12
C ARG A 260 11.72 4.48 -5.36
N GLY A 261 12.35 5.01 -4.34
CA GLY A 261 13.75 5.42 -4.38
C GLY A 261 14.02 6.69 -5.19
N LYS A 262 12.98 7.34 -5.71
CA LYS A 262 13.10 8.64 -6.40
C LYS A 262 12.54 9.74 -5.53
N TRP A 263 13.32 10.79 -5.31
CA TRP A 263 12.84 11.97 -4.61
C TRP A 263 11.79 12.69 -5.46
N LEU A 264 10.60 12.82 -4.90
CA LEU A 264 9.49 13.62 -5.41
C LEU A 264 9.32 14.86 -4.54
N GLN A 265 8.36 15.73 -4.88
CA GLN A 265 8.09 16.97 -4.15
C GLN A 265 6.61 17.06 -3.81
N TYR A 266 6.31 17.59 -2.63
CA TYR A 266 4.96 17.93 -2.19
C TYR A 266 4.93 19.38 -1.73
N HIS A 267 3.96 20.13 -2.22
CA HIS A 267 3.80 21.53 -1.83
C HIS A 267 2.95 21.64 -0.57
N VAL A 268 3.49 22.23 0.48
CA VAL A 268 2.79 22.49 1.75
C VAL A 268 3.28 23.79 2.38
N ASN A 269 2.36 24.62 2.87
CA ASN A 269 2.67 25.88 3.57
C ASN A 269 3.67 26.79 2.80
N GLY A 270 3.52 26.91 1.47
CA GLY A 270 4.37 27.74 0.63
C GLY A 270 5.76 27.18 0.33
N ARG A 271 6.07 25.96 0.77
CA ARG A 271 7.38 25.30 0.54
C ARG A 271 7.24 23.94 -0.15
N MET A 272 8.29 23.54 -0.84
CA MET A 272 8.40 22.20 -1.43
C MET A 272 9.08 21.25 -0.44
N VAL A 273 8.38 20.20 -0.05
CA VAL A 273 8.86 19.16 0.86
C VAL A 273 9.29 17.94 0.06
N PRO A 274 10.54 17.45 0.21
CA PRO A 274 10.99 16.24 -0.44
C PRO A 274 10.24 15.02 0.10
N VAL A 275 9.80 14.16 -0.84
CA VAL A 275 9.01 12.96 -0.58
C VAL A 275 9.71 11.74 -1.14
N MET A 276 9.91 10.72 -0.31
CA MET A 276 10.47 9.43 -0.70
C MET A 276 9.37 8.35 -0.70
N PRO A 277 8.90 7.90 -1.86
CA PRO A 277 8.10 6.69 -1.95
C PRO A 277 8.99 5.46 -1.72
N THR A 278 8.53 4.54 -0.85
CA THR A 278 9.20 3.26 -0.61
C THR A 278 8.18 2.13 -0.46
N LEU A 279 8.67 0.90 -0.31
CA LEU A 279 7.81 -0.28 -0.21
C LEU A 279 7.16 -0.37 1.17
N HIS A 280 5.87 -0.75 1.19
CA HIS A 280 5.13 -0.94 2.43
C HIS A 280 5.69 -2.13 3.22
N PRO A 281 5.86 -2.05 4.56
CA PRO A 281 6.39 -3.15 5.35
C PRO A 281 5.59 -4.46 5.20
N ALA A 282 4.25 -4.41 5.10
CA ALA A 282 3.44 -5.60 4.85
C ALA A 282 3.73 -6.26 3.50
N TYR A 283 4.11 -5.49 2.47
CA TYR A 283 4.57 -6.04 1.20
C TYR A 283 5.93 -6.74 1.36
N LEU A 284 6.85 -6.15 2.11
CA LEU A 284 8.18 -6.73 2.38
C LEU A 284 8.11 -8.02 3.19
N LEU A 285 7.09 -8.21 4.03
CA LEU A 285 6.83 -9.48 4.71
C LEU A 285 6.39 -10.58 3.73
N ARG A 286 5.64 -10.23 2.68
CA ARG A 286 5.21 -11.18 1.63
C ARG A 286 6.28 -11.41 0.56
N GLN A 287 7.14 -10.41 0.33
CA GLN A 287 8.19 -10.43 -0.71
C GLN A 287 9.55 -10.03 -0.09
N PRO A 288 10.17 -10.93 0.72
CA PRO A 288 11.40 -10.60 1.45
C PRO A 288 12.57 -10.18 0.56
N GLY A 289 12.68 -10.74 -0.65
CA GLY A 289 13.72 -10.38 -1.62
C GLY A 289 13.74 -8.90 -2.03
N HIS A 290 12.64 -8.17 -1.79
CA HIS A 290 12.57 -6.73 -2.06
C HIS A 290 13.03 -5.85 -0.89
N LYS A 291 13.37 -6.41 0.28
CA LYS A 291 13.94 -5.65 1.40
C LYS A 291 15.20 -4.88 1.02
N LYS A 292 16.04 -5.45 0.16
CA LYS A 292 17.24 -4.77 -0.39
C LYS A 292 16.90 -3.47 -1.14
N LEU A 293 15.71 -3.39 -1.74
CA LEU A 293 15.25 -2.18 -2.44
C LEU A 293 14.84 -1.11 -1.41
N ALA A 294 14.04 -1.50 -0.42
CA ALA A 294 13.65 -0.60 0.67
C ALA A 294 14.88 -0.10 1.47
N TRP A 295 15.88 -0.96 1.67
CA TRP A 295 17.14 -0.56 2.29
C TRP A 295 17.84 0.59 1.57
N ARG A 296 17.92 0.54 0.23
CA ARG A 296 18.48 1.64 -0.57
C ARG A 296 17.71 2.95 -0.39
N ASP A 297 16.36 2.86 -0.29
CA ASP A 297 15.52 4.02 -0.04
C ASP A 297 15.78 4.61 1.34
N LEU A 298 15.91 3.76 2.36
CA LEU A 298 16.21 4.16 3.73
C LEU A 298 17.56 4.85 3.85
N LEU A 299 18.60 4.35 3.18
CA LEU A 299 19.91 5.00 3.14
C LEU A 299 19.82 6.39 2.50
N ALA A 300 19.04 6.54 1.42
CA ALA A 300 18.83 7.86 0.80
C ALA A 300 18.05 8.82 1.72
N ILE A 301 17.11 8.30 2.53
CA ILE A 301 16.41 9.10 3.55
C ILE A 301 17.39 9.55 4.62
N LYS A 302 18.22 8.64 5.16
CA LYS A 302 19.24 8.96 6.17
C LYS A 302 20.18 10.06 5.69
N ASP A 303 20.75 9.92 4.49
CA ASP A 303 21.62 10.90 3.87
C ASP A 303 20.93 12.27 3.73
N LYS A 304 19.66 12.30 3.33
CA LYS A 304 18.88 13.54 3.22
C LYS A 304 18.68 14.24 4.55
N LEU A 305 18.36 13.49 5.60
CA LEU A 305 18.20 14.04 6.96
C LEU A 305 19.50 14.61 7.50
N GLN A 306 20.61 13.90 7.31
CA GLN A 306 21.94 14.36 7.75
C GLN A 306 22.36 15.66 7.06
N ARG A 307 22.10 15.79 5.75
CA ARG A 307 22.40 17.04 5.01
C ARG A 307 21.53 18.21 5.49
N ASN A 308 20.28 17.97 5.83
CA ASN A 308 19.42 19.02 6.37
C ASN A 308 19.90 19.49 7.76
N HIS A 309 20.52 18.59 8.57
CA HIS A 309 21.14 18.94 9.85
C HIS A 309 22.48 19.69 9.69
N GLY A 310 23.26 19.35 8.65
CA GLY A 310 24.58 19.98 8.41
C GLY A 310 24.52 21.39 7.82
N LEU A 311 23.37 21.85 7.35
CA LEU A 311 23.14 23.22 6.85
C LEU A 311 22.60 24.17 7.91
N ALA A 312 22.37 23.70 9.14
CA ALA A 312 21.82 24.45 10.26
C ALA A 312 22.90 24.82 11.32
N GLY A 313 24.22 24.69 10.97
CA GLY A 313 25.37 25.04 11.80
C GLY A 313 26.10 26.27 11.29
#